data_98c1923cf4866a229c7fc73d60d0bb77
#
_entry.id   98c1923cf4866a229c7fc73d60d0bb77
#
_cell.length_a   1.000
_cell.length_b   1.000
_cell.length_c   1.000
_cell.angle_alpha   90.00
_cell.angle_beta   90.00
_cell.angle_gamma   90.00
#
_symmetry.space_group_name_H-M   'P 1'
#
loop_
_entity.id
_entity.type
_entity.pdbx_description
1 polymer ?
#
loop_
_entity_poly.entity_id
_entity_poly.type
_entity_poly.pdbx_seq_one_letter_code
_entity_poly.pdbx_strand_id
1 'polypeptide(L)'
;MGSPPMAAVVCHPHPLFGGTMHNKVVYQAAKSLDALGLPVLRFNFRGTGLSEGKHDRGDGERGDVRAALDFLAGEFPNTPLLVCGFSFGCWVGLRVGCEDARVKLLIGLGAPVNNADFSYLLQCEKPKLFVLGANDVYGAPDKLKRLAASVPGENRVVIVEDADHFFVGKLDQVDRAIQDWMNERSSESRP
;
A
#
# COMPACT_ATOMS: atom_id res chain seq x y z
N MET A 1 -11.42 25.65 -2.97
CA MET A 1 -10.66 24.56 -3.61
C MET A 1 -11.58 23.37 -3.71
N GLY A 2 -11.62 22.65 -4.85
CA GLY A 2 -12.43 21.44 -4.98
C GLY A 2 -11.92 20.33 -4.06
N SER A 3 -12.80 19.37 -3.71
CA SER A 3 -12.37 18.16 -2.97
C SER A 3 -11.32 17.39 -3.77
N PRO A 4 -10.28 16.80 -3.14
CA PRO A 4 -9.32 15.98 -3.84
C PRO A 4 -10.00 14.73 -4.43
N PRO A 5 -9.49 14.17 -5.53
CA PRO A 5 -10.11 13.01 -6.17
C PRO A 5 -10.06 11.76 -5.28
N MET A 6 -9.07 11.67 -4.41
CA MET A 6 -8.85 10.59 -3.46
C MET A 6 -7.86 11.04 -2.38
N ALA A 7 -7.86 10.39 -1.20
CA ALA A 7 -6.83 10.57 -0.17
C ALA A 7 -6.17 9.23 0.17
N ALA A 8 -4.90 9.23 0.53
CA ALA A 8 -4.11 8.01 0.65
C ALA A 8 -3.47 7.83 2.02
N VAL A 9 -3.55 6.61 2.57
CA VAL A 9 -2.75 6.17 3.71
C VAL A 9 -1.59 5.31 3.21
N VAL A 10 -0.35 5.57 3.68
CA VAL A 10 0.83 4.77 3.35
C VAL A 10 1.40 4.11 4.60
N CYS A 11 1.38 2.78 4.63
CA CYS A 11 1.80 1.94 5.75
C CYS A 11 3.26 1.49 5.60
N HIS A 12 4.05 1.62 6.68
CA HIS A 12 5.48 1.31 6.65
C HIS A 12 5.80 -0.18 6.88
N PRO A 13 7.04 -0.64 6.60
CA PRO A 13 7.45 -2.02 6.80
C PRO A 13 7.56 -2.38 8.28
N HIS A 14 8.01 -3.61 8.57
CA HIS A 14 7.94 -4.23 9.88
C HIS A 14 8.61 -3.39 10.99
N PRO A 15 7.85 -3.02 12.05
CA PRO A 15 8.33 -2.18 13.15
C PRO A 15 9.62 -2.70 13.81
N LEU A 16 9.66 -3.98 14.14
CA LEU A 16 10.80 -4.59 14.85
C LEU A 16 12.07 -4.75 13.99
N PHE A 17 11.98 -4.53 12.67
CA PHE A 17 13.13 -4.55 11.76
C PHE A 17 13.50 -3.14 11.25
N GLY A 18 13.27 -2.14 12.08
CA GLY A 18 13.62 -0.75 11.78
C GLY A 18 12.66 -0.05 10.80
N GLY A 19 11.48 -0.63 10.57
CA GLY A 19 10.43 0.01 9.76
C GLY A 19 9.89 1.26 10.43
N THR A 20 9.83 2.35 9.66
CA THR A 20 9.23 3.62 10.07
C THR A 20 8.57 4.31 8.88
N MET A 21 7.75 5.33 9.12
CA MET A 21 7.17 6.17 8.08
C MET A 21 8.20 6.92 7.22
N HIS A 22 9.48 6.94 7.64
CA HIS A 22 10.60 7.56 6.93
C HIS A 22 11.35 6.58 6.01
N ASN A 23 10.94 5.31 5.96
CA ASN A 23 11.50 4.33 5.03
C ASN A 23 11.47 4.88 3.59
N LYS A 24 12.53 4.66 2.80
CA LYS A 24 12.68 5.24 1.46
C LYS A 24 11.57 4.81 0.49
N VAL A 25 11.10 3.57 0.56
CA VAL A 25 10.00 3.07 -0.28
C VAL A 25 8.70 3.74 0.11
N VAL A 26 8.42 3.87 1.41
CA VAL A 26 7.24 4.57 1.95
C VAL A 26 7.24 6.05 1.56
N TYR A 27 8.41 6.69 1.65
CA TYR A 27 8.57 8.08 1.22
C TYR A 27 8.34 8.23 -0.28
N GLN A 28 8.92 7.35 -1.10
CA GLN A 28 8.71 7.38 -2.55
C GLN A 28 7.23 7.17 -2.92
N ALA A 29 6.58 6.18 -2.33
CA ALA A 29 5.15 5.93 -2.57
C ALA A 29 4.29 7.16 -2.24
N ALA A 30 4.56 7.79 -1.08
CA ALA A 30 3.86 9.01 -0.68
C ALA A 30 4.11 10.15 -1.67
N LYS A 31 5.35 10.35 -2.11
CA LYS A 31 5.72 11.37 -3.09
C LYS A 31 5.03 11.12 -4.45
N SER A 32 4.95 9.87 -4.89
CA SER A 32 4.28 9.50 -6.14
C SER A 32 2.78 9.85 -6.11
N LEU A 33 2.11 9.56 -5.00
CA LEU A 33 0.69 9.86 -4.80
C LEU A 33 0.42 11.36 -4.64
N ASP A 34 1.29 12.06 -3.90
CA ASP A 34 1.22 13.52 -3.72
C ASP A 34 1.38 14.25 -5.07
N ALA A 35 2.30 13.80 -5.93
CA ALA A 35 2.48 14.35 -7.27
C ALA A 35 1.23 14.22 -8.18
N LEU A 36 0.33 13.29 -7.86
CA LEU A 36 -0.97 13.11 -8.51
C LEU A 36 -2.08 13.96 -7.84
N GLY A 37 -1.72 14.81 -6.88
CA GLY A 37 -2.66 15.69 -6.18
C GLY A 37 -3.46 15.02 -5.07
N LEU A 38 -3.05 13.85 -4.60
CA LEU A 38 -3.70 13.18 -3.47
C LEU A 38 -3.12 13.68 -2.14
N PRO A 39 -3.93 14.08 -1.15
CA PRO A 39 -3.49 14.17 0.23
C PRO A 39 -2.97 12.81 0.71
N VAL A 40 -1.78 12.79 1.32
CA VAL A 40 -1.13 11.54 1.74
C VAL A 40 -0.79 11.57 3.22
N LEU A 41 -1.29 10.59 3.97
CA LEU A 41 -0.93 10.37 5.36
C LEU A 41 0.08 9.22 5.47
N ARG A 42 1.26 9.49 6.02
CA ARG A 42 2.21 8.50 6.53
C ARG A 42 2.18 8.56 8.05
N PHE A 43 2.20 7.43 8.70
CA PHE A 43 2.19 7.34 10.15
C PHE A 43 3.15 6.24 10.64
N ASN A 44 3.50 6.25 11.90
CA ASN A 44 4.22 5.15 12.54
C ASN A 44 3.24 4.22 13.24
N PHE A 45 3.36 2.92 13.00
CA PHE A 45 2.65 1.90 13.76
C PHE A 45 3.00 1.99 15.25
N ARG A 46 2.13 1.43 16.08
CA ARG A 46 2.32 1.33 17.53
C ARG A 46 3.72 0.83 17.90
N GLY A 47 4.30 1.44 18.93
CA GLY A 47 5.65 1.12 19.40
C GLY A 47 6.78 1.57 18.48
N THR A 48 6.50 2.39 17.44
CA THR A 48 7.51 2.90 16.50
C THR A 48 7.67 4.41 16.66
N GLY A 49 8.90 4.87 16.84
CA GLY A 49 9.21 6.29 17.02
C GLY A 49 8.50 6.88 18.24
N LEU A 50 7.64 7.87 18.03
CA LEU A 50 6.83 8.50 19.08
C LEU A 50 5.44 7.87 19.25
N SER A 51 5.08 6.86 18.44
CA SER A 51 3.81 6.17 18.59
C SER A 51 3.84 5.27 19.81
N GLU A 52 2.86 5.43 20.67
CA GLU A 52 2.68 4.65 21.88
C GLU A 52 2.34 3.18 21.60
N GLY A 53 2.31 2.36 22.65
CA GLY A 53 1.95 0.95 22.57
C GLY A 53 3.12 0.05 22.22
N LYS A 54 2.82 -1.14 21.72
CA LYS A 54 3.79 -2.17 21.36
C LYS A 54 3.34 -2.91 20.10
N HIS A 55 4.31 -3.39 19.32
CA HIS A 55 4.05 -4.27 18.18
C HIS A 55 3.20 -5.49 18.59
N ASP A 56 2.13 -5.76 17.84
CA ASP A 56 1.13 -6.79 18.12
C ASP A 56 0.89 -7.74 16.93
N ARG A 57 1.95 -8.07 16.23
CA ARG A 57 1.98 -9.07 15.13
C ARG A 57 0.94 -8.85 14.02
N GLY A 58 0.51 -7.63 13.83
CA GLY A 58 -0.47 -7.22 12.83
C GLY A 58 -1.88 -6.98 13.38
N ASP A 59 -2.24 -7.56 14.52
CA ASP A 59 -3.60 -7.41 15.08
C ASP A 59 -3.85 -5.99 15.57
N GLY A 60 -2.99 -5.47 16.41
CA GLY A 60 -3.07 -4.09 16.86
C GLY A 60 -2.80 -3.09 15.74
N GLU A 61 -1.85 -3.38 14.86
CA GLU A 61 -1.50 -2.51 13.73
C GLU A 61 -2.67 -2.33 12.75
N ARG A 62 -3.59 -3.28 12.64
CA ARG A 62 -4.86 -3.08 11.90
C ARG A 62 -5.71 -1.97 12.52
N GLY A 63 -5.69 -1.84 13.84
CA GLY A 63 -6.33 -0.71 14.54
C GLY A 63 -5.69 0.62 14.18
N ASP A 64 -4.36 0.67 14.06
CA ASP A 64 -3.62 1.87 13.68
C ASP A 64 -3.95 2.30 12.24
N VAL A 65 -4.08 1.35 11.30
CA VAL A 65 -4.51 1.64 9.93
C VAL A 65 -5.93 2.19 9.90
N ARG A 66 -6.87 1.61 10.67
CA ARG A 66 -8.25 2.13 10.76
C ARG A 66 -8.28 3.56 11.31
N ALA A 67 -7.51 3.84 12.36
CA ALA A 67 -7.38 5.19 12.91
C ALA A 67 -6.82 6.20 11.89
N ALA A 68 -5.84 5.79 11.08
CA ALA A 68 -5.30 6.63 10.00
C ALA A 68 -6.35 6.90 8.89
N LEU A 69 -7.16 5.90 8.54
CA LEU A 69 -8.26 6.07 7.59
C LEU A 69 -9.36 6.97 8.15
N ASP A 70 -9.69 6.82 9.45
CA ASP A 70 -10.68 7.66 10.13
C ASP A 70 -10.21 9.12 10.19
N PHE A 71 -8.93 9.36 10.47
CA PHE A 71 -8.34 10.69 10.44
C PHE A 71 -8.49 11.34 9.05
N LEU A 72 -8.10 10.63 7.98
CA LEU A 72 -8.24 11.18 6.61
C LEU A 72 -9.69 11.41 6.21
N ALA A 73 -10.61 10.53 6.60
CA ALA A 73 -12.03 10.71 6.33
C ALA A 73 -12.61 11.92 7.08
N GLY A 74 -12.06 12.25 8.24
CA GLY A 74 -12.42 13.48 8.98
C GLY A 74 -11.89 14.74 8.29
N GLU A 75 -10.65 14.72 7.82
CA GLU A 75 -10.03 15.85 7.11
C GLU A 75 -10.62 16.07 5.69
N PHE A 76 -11.00 14.99 5.03
CA PHE A 76 -11.53 14.99 3.65
C PHE A 76 -12.86 14.23 3.57
N PRO A 77 -13.96 14.79 4.11
CA PRO A 77 -15.27 14.12 4.11
C PRO A 77 -15.74 13.76 2.70
N ASN A 78 -16.31 12.56 2.55
CA ASN A 78 -16.83 12.00 1.29
C ASN A 78 -15.77 11.77 0.19
N THR A 79 -14.48 11.93 0.50
CA THR A 79 -13.40 11.62 -0.43
C THR A 79 -13.09 10.13 -0.40
N PRO A 80 -13.03 9.43 -1.54
CA PRO A 80 -12.59 8.04 -1.60
C PRO A 80 -11.17 7.87 -1.06
N LEU A 81 -10.89 6.74 -0.41
CA LEU A 81 -9.59 6.46 0.20
C LEU A 81 -8.82 5.41 -0.60
N LEU A 82 -7.48 5.49 -0.51
CA LEU A 82 -6.51 4.55 -1.03
C LEU A 82 -5.63 4.05 0.12
N VAL A 83 -5.35 2.76 0.16
CA VAL A 83 -4.33 2.20 1.04
C VAL A 83 -3.14 1.73 0.21
N CYS A 84 -1.97 2.27 0.51
CA CYS A 84 -0.69 1.81 0.03
C CYS A 84 0.10 1.23 1.19
N GLY A 85 0.80 0.11 1.00
CA GLY A 85 1.64 -0.46 2.04
C GLY A 85 2.90 -1.10 1.50
N PHE A 86 3.98 -1.01 2.27
CA PHE A 86 5.25 -1.68 1.96
C PHE A 86 5.49 -2.84 2.94
N SER A 87 5.82 -4.02 2.39
CA SER A 87 6.21 -5.20 3.18
C SER A 87 5.16 -5.58 4.23
N PHE A 88 5.47 -5.54 5.53
CA PHE A 88 4.51 -5.72 6.62
C PHE A 88 3.31 -4.76 6.49
N GLY A 89 3.57 -3.49 6.15
CA GLY A 89 2.51 -2.52 5.90
C GLY A 89 1.62 -2.88 4.71
N CYS A 90 2.15 -3.57 3.70
CA CYS A 90 1.35 -4.16 2.62
C CYS A 90 0.39 -5.22 3.17
N TRP A 91 0.90 -6.17 3.95
CA TRP A 91 0.08 -7.25 4.50
C TRP A 91 -1.04 -6.74 5.42
N VAL A 92 -0.70 -5.86 6.37
CA VAL A 92 -1.66 -5.31 7.35
C VAL A 92 -2.59 -4.29 6.70
N GLY A 93 -2.02 -3.35 5.93
CA GLY A 93 -2.76 -2.24 5.34
C GLY A 93 -3.79 -2.71 4.31
N LEU A 94 -3.39 -3.60 3.40
CA LEU A 94 -4.31 -4.11 2.38
C LEU A 94 -5.47 -4.90 3.00
N ARG A 95 -5.23 -5.63 4.08
CA ARG A 95 -6.30 -6.34 4.79
C ARG A 95 -7.37 -5.38 5.29
N VAL A 96 -6.97 -4.32 5.99
CA VAL A 96 -7.90 -3.28 6.44
C VAL A 96 -8.56 -2.58 5.25
N GLY A 97 -7.77 -2.27 4.22
CA GLY A 97 -8.29 -1.65 3.00
C GLY A 97 -9.33 -2.49 2.25
N CYS A 98 -9.22 -3.83 2.29
CA CYS A 98 -10.26 -4.73 1.74
C CYS A 98 -11.57 -4.63 2.52
N GLU A 99 -11.50 -4.52 3.85
CA GLU A 99 -12.64 -4.50 4.76
C GLU A 99 -13.36 -3.14 4.79
N ASP A 100 -12.64 -2.03 4.58
CA ASP A 100 -13.19 -0.67 4.70
C ASP A 100 -13.86 -0.18 3.42
N ALA A 101 -15.16 0.05 3.44
CA ALA A 101 -15.94 0.47 2.27
C ALA A 101 -15.52 1.82 1.66
N ARG A 102 -14.88 2.69 2.43
CA ARG A 102 -14.36 3.99 1.99
C ARG A 102 -13.14 3.84 1.08
N VAL A 103 -12.37 2.75 1.27
CA VAL A 103 -11.20 2.44 0.45
C VAL A 103 -11.64 1.89 -0.90
N LYS A 104 -11.16 2.49 -1.97
CA LYS A 104 -11.50 2.12 -3.35
C LYS A 104 -10.33 1.49 -4.10
N LEU A 105 -9.09 1.81 -3.74
CA LEU A 105 -7.89 1.31 -4.41
C LEU A 105 -6.86 0.79 -3.39
N LEU A 106 -6.08 -0.21 -3.80
CA LEU A 106 -5.06 -0.84 -2.98
C LEU A 106 -3.72 -0.90 -3.73
N ILE A 107 -2.62 -0.54 -3.06
CA ILE A 107 -1.27 -0.64 -3.60
C ILE A 107 -0.39 -1.43 -2.63
N GLY A 108 0.12 -2.57 -3.08
CA GLY A 108 1.05 -3.41 -2.34
C GLY A 108 2.46 -3.34 -2.90
N LEU A 109 3.41 -2.84 -2.13
CA LEU A 109 4.82 -2.77 -2.48
C LEU A 109 5.58 -3.83 -1.69
N GLY A 110 6.43 -4.63 -2.36
CA GLY A 110 7.23 -5.67 -1.72
C GLY A 110 6.36 -6.63 -0.89
N ALA A 111 5.26 -7.13 -1.46
CA ALA A 111 4.34 -8.01 -0.74
C ALA A 111 5.04 -9.29 -0.24
N PRO A 112 5.12 -9.55 1.08
CA PRO A 112 5.90 -10.67 1.64
C PRO A 112 5.13 -12.00 1.54
N VAL A 113 4.74 -12.40 0.32
CA VAL A 113 3.91 -13.57 0.05
C VAL A 113 4.58 -14.91 0.40
N ASN A 114 5.88 -14.91 0.69
CA ASN A 114 6.57 -16.11 1.17
C ASN A 114 6.29 -16.36 2.66
N ASN A 115 6.05 -15.32 3.45
CA ASN A 115 6.04 -15.36 4.90
C ASN A 115 4.71 -14.91 5.54
N ALA A 116 3.77 -14.35 4.75
CA ALA A 116 2.50 -13.83 5.25
C ALA A 116 1.32 -14.40 4.46
N ASP A 117 0.19 -14.54 5.16
CA ASP A 117 -1.06 -15.01 4.57
C ASP A 117 -1.84 -13.86 3.94
N PHE A 118 -2.08 -13.94 2.65
CA PHE A 118 -2.87 -13.00 1.85
C PHE A 118 -4.23 -13.57 1.45
N SER A 119 -4.71 -14.64 2.07
CA SER A 119 -5.99 -15.29 1.74
C SER A 119 -7.20 -14.35 1.83
N TYR A 120 -7.13 -13.30 2.66
CA TYR A 120 -8.16 -12.27 2.75
C TYR A 120 -8.42 -11.54 1.41
N LEU A 121 -7.45 -11.53 0.50
CA LEU A 121 -7.62 -10.95 -0.83
C LEU A 121 -8.59 -11.72 -1.71
N LEU A 122 -8.83 -13.02 -1.43
CA LEU A 122 -9.75 -13.86 -2.20
C LEU A 122 -11.21 -13.38 -2.18
N GLN A 123 -11.54 -12.46 -1.25
CA GLN A 123 -12.87 -11.85 -1.13
C GLN A 123 -12.86 -10.35 -1.44
N CYS A 124 -11.76 -9.82 -1.97
CA CYS A 124 -11.57 -8.38 -2.16
C CYS A 124 -11.61 -8.03 -3.66
N GLU A 125 -12.72 -7.48 -4.13
CA GLU A 125 -12.93 -7.09 -5.54
C GLU A 125 -12.28 -5.75 -5.92
N LYS A 126 -11.77 -4.98 -4.93
CA LYS A 126 -11.19 -3.66 -5.18
C LYS A 126 -9.98 -3.78 -6.11
N PRO A 127 -9.79 -2.83 -7.05
CA PRO A 127 -8.61 -2.81 -7.91
C PRO A 127 -7.31 -2.73 -7.10
N LYS A 128 -6.30 -3.52 -7.51
CA LYS A 128 -5.03 -3.66 -6.80
C LYS A 128 -3.84 -3.54 -7.73
N LEU A 129 -2.86 -2.76 -7.31
CA LEU A 129 -1.52 -2.76 -7.89
C LEU A 129 -0.56 -3.47 -6.93
N PHE A 130 0.22 -4.41 -7.45
CA PHE A 130 1.37 -4.97 -6.73
C PHE A 130 2.66 -4.62 -7.47
N VAL A 131 3.65 -4.12 -6.73
CA VAL A 131 5.01 -3.87 -7.24
C VAL A 131 5.98 -4.70 -6.41
N LEU A 132 6.78 -5.53 -7.07
CA LEU A 132 7.72 -6.45 -6.41
C LEU A 132 9.06 -6.46 -7.14
N GLY A 133 10.16 -6.50 -6.38
CA GLY A 133 11.48 -6.71 -6.96
C GLY A 133 11.66 -8.15 -7.45
N ALA A 134 12.34 -8.33 -8.59
CA ALA A 134 12.62 -9.67 -9.13
C ALA A 134 13.48 -10.52 -8.18
N ASN A 135 14.34 -9.86 -7.39
CA ASN A 135 15.24 -10.48 -6.41
C ASN A 135 14.74 -10.33 -4.96
N ASP A 136 13.43 -10.08 -4.77
CA ASP A 136 12.84 -9.96 -3.43
C ASP A 136 12.83 -11.31 -2.71
N VAL A 137 13.55 -11.41 -1.60
CA VAL A 137 13.67 -12.65 -0.81
C VAL A 137 12.43 -12.95 0.04
N TYR A 138 11.59 -11.95 0.32
CA TYR A 138 10.35 -12.08 1.09
C TYR A 138 9.12 -12.35 0.21
N GLY A 139 9.21 -12.05 -1.10
CA GLY A 139 8.13 -12.22 -2.05
C GLY A 139 8.62 -12.78 -3.39
N ALA A 140 8.33 -14.05 -3.68
CA ALA A 140 8.66 -14.64 -4.98
C ALA A 140 7.71 -14.13 -6.07
N PRO A 141 8.24 -13.60 -7.22
CA PRO A 141 7.42 -13.11 -8.32
C PRO A 141 6.33 -14.06 -8.79
N ASP A 142 6.66 -15.34 -8.98
CA ASP A 142 5.70 -16.36 -9.43
C ASP A 142 4.60 -16.63 -8.40
N LYS A 143 4.93 -16.56 -7.11
CA LYS A 143 3.94 -16.73 -6.05
C LYS A 143 2.97 -15.54 -6.01
N LEU A 144 3.49 -14.31 -6.17
CA LEU A 144 2.67 -13.12 -6.26
C LEU A 144 1.77 -13.12 -7.51
N LYS A 145 2.30 -13.50 -8.67
CA LYS A 145 1.51 -13.62 -9.90
C LYS A 145 0.38 -14.63 -9.77
N ARG A 146 0.65 -15.82 -9.17
CA ARG A 146 -0.39 -16.82 -8.89
C ARG A 146 -1.45 -16.30 -7.93
N LEU A 147 -1.03 -15.63 -6.85
CA LEU A 147 -1.97 -14.98 -5.93
C LEU A 147 -2.85 -13.97 -6.66
N ALA A 148 -2.25 -13.04 -7.41
CA ALA A 148 -2.99 -12.01 -8.14
C ALA A 148 -3.97 -12.60 -9.16
N ALA A 149 -3.62 -13.71 -9.81
CA ALA A 149 -4.50 -14.41 -10.75
C ALA A 149 -5.69 -15.12 -10.06
N SER A 150 -5.58 -15.45 -8.76
CA SER A 150 -6.65 -16.08 -7.98
C SER A 150 -7.58 -15.11 -7.26
N VAL A 151 -7.20 -13.83 -7.18
CA VAL A 151 -7.93 -12.80 -6.45
C VAL A 151 -8.93 -12.11 -7.39
N PRO A 152 -10.18 -11.87 -6.97
CA PRO A 152 -11.17 -11.19 -7.79
C PRO A 152 -10.85 -9.70 -8.02
N GLY A 153 -11.52 -9.11 -8.99
CA GLY A 153 -11.35 -7.74 -9.40
C GLY A 153 -10.11 -7.55 -10.28
N GLU A 154 -9.79 -6.30 -10.56
CA GLU A 154 -8.62 -5.96 -11.37
C GLU A 154 -7.33 -6.02 -10.54
N ASN A 155 -6.37 -6.80 -11.00
CA ASN A 155 -5.09 -7.01 -10.33
C ASN A 155 -3.94 -6.79 -11.31
N ARG A 156 -3.15 -5.74 -11.08
CA ARG A 156 -1.93 -5.47 -11.83
C ARG A 156 -0.70 -5.87 -11.02
N VAL A 157 0.20 -6.61 -11.64
CA VAL A 157 1.50 -6.99 -11.05
C VAL A 157 2.62 -6.41 -11.89
N VAL A 158 3.47 -5.60 -11.27
CA VAL A 158 4.70 -5.05 -11.88
C VAL A 158 5.89 -5.68 -11.17
N ILE A 159 6.73 -6.38 -11.93
CA ILE A 159 8.00 -6.92 -11.45
C ILE A 159 9.10 -5.96 -11.88
N VAL A 160 9.86 -5.46 -10.91
CA VAL A 160 10.99 -4.56 -11.15
C VAL A 160 12.24 -5.42 -11.28
N GLU A 161 12.78 -5.49 -12.50
CA GLU A 161 13.97 -6.28 -12.80
C GLU A 161 15.18 -5.79 -12.00
N ASP A 162 16.02 -6.71 -11.56
CA ASP A 162 17.23 -6.48 -10.75
C ASP A 162 16.98 -5.75 -9.41
N ALA A 163 15.75 -5.63 -8.96
CA ALA A 163 15.42 -4.99 -7.70
C ALA A 163 15.34 -6.01 -6.55
N ASP A 164 15.88 -5.64 -5.40
CA ASP A 164 15.70 -6.31 -4.14
C ASP A 164 14.38 -5.89 -3.45
N HIS A 165 14.17 -6.37 -2.22
CA HIS A 165 13.00 -6.02 -1.40
C HIS A 165 12.83 -4.51 -1.17
N PHE A 166 13.93 -3.78 -1.07
CA PHE A 166 13.94 -2.34 -0.78
C PHE A 166 14.02 -1.46 -2.02
N PHE A 167 14.01 -2.06 -3.21
CA PHE A 167 14.12 -1.38 -4.50
C PHE A 167 15.35 -0.46 -4.57
N VAL A 168 16.49 -0.91 -4.04
CA VAL A 168 17.72 -0.10 -4.02
C VAL A 168 18.13 0.28 -5.45
N GLY A 169 18.27 1.59 -5.69
CA GLY A 169 18.59 2.14 -7.03
C GLY A 169 17.46 2.04 -8.06
N LYS A 170 16.23 1.61 -7.65
CA LYS A 170 15.08 1.38 -8.55
C LYS A 170 13.78 2.07 -8.08
N LEU A 171 13.88 3.02 -7.15
CA LEU A 171 12.69 3.72 -6.63
C LEU A 171 11.95 4.51 -7.71
N ASP A 172 12.63 4.94 -8.77
CA ASP A 172 12.04 5.55 -9.95
C ASP A 172 11.08 4.61 -10.70
N GLN A 173 11.35 3.29 -10.68
CA GLN A 173 10.45 2.29 -11.27
C GLN A 173 9.21 2.05 -10.39
N VAL A 174 9.35 2.14 -9.07
CA VAL A 174 8.19 2.14 -8.16
C VAL A 174 7.31 3.37 -8.42
N ASP A 175 7.94 4.54 -8.56
CA ASP A 175 7.25 5.79 -8.92
C ASP A 175 6.44 5.64 -10.21
N ARG A 176 7.09 5.21 -11.29
CA ARG A 176 6.44 4.99 -12.59
C ARG A 176 5.27 4.02 -12.48
N ALA A 177 5.46 2.88 -11.83
CA ALA A 177 4.41 1.88 -11.68
C ALA A 177 3.16 2.43 -10.98
N ILE A 178 3.33 3.26 -9.95
CA ILE A 178 2.23 3.92 -9.24
C ILE A 178 1.57 4.95 -10.15
N GLN A 179 2.35 5.84 -10.77
CA GLN A 179 1.80 6.92 -11.58
C GLN A 179 1.07 6.40 -12.82
N ASP A 180 1.65 5.44 -13.54
CA ASP A 180 1.03 4.84 -14.73
C ASP A 180 -0.31 4.19 -14.38
N TRP A 181 -0.34 3.37 -13.32
CA TRP A 181 -1.57 2.70 -12.89
C TRP A 181 -2.66 3.67 -12.44
N MET A 182 -2.31 4.75 -11.75
CA MET A 182 -3.26 5.77 -11.30
C MET A 182 -3.77 6.63 -12.46
N ASN A 183 -2.91 6.99 -13.42
CA ASN A 183 -3.28 7.80 -14.58
C ASN A 183 -4.22 7.05 -15.54
N GLU A 184 -4.02 5.76 -15.77
CA GLU A 184 -4.92 4.91 -16.57
C GLU A 184 -6.35 4.97 -16.00
N ARG A 185 -6.50 4.87 -14.66
CA ARG A 185 -7.82 4.94 -13.99
C ARG A 185 -8.47 6.31 -14.05
N SER A 186 -7.67 7.36 -14.01
CA SER A 186 -8.19 8.73 -14.15
C SER A 186 -8.74 8.99 -15.56
N SER A 187 -8.20 8.31 -16.58
CA SER A 187 -8.67 8.41 -17.97
C SER A 187 -9.97 7.62 -18.21
N GLU A 188 -10.14 6.46 -17.56
CA GLU A 188 -11.35 5.62 -17.66
C GLU A 188 -12.58 6.24 -16.94
N SER A 189 -12.34 7.15 -15.99
CA SER A 189 -13.39 7.82 -15.21
C SER A 189 -13.89 9.13 -15.85
N ARG A 190 -13.36 9.51 -17.01
CA ARG A 190 -13.85 10.67 -17.77
C ARG A 190 -14.94 10.21 -18.73
N PRO A 191 -16.18 10.78 -18.63
CA PRO A 191 -17.30 10.43 -19.50
C PRO A 191 -17.03 10.79 -20.95
#